data_3eccfe169c78828eaa16cabcbd6df956
#
_entry.id   3eccfe169c78828eaa16cabcbd6df956
#
_cell.length_a   1.000
_cell.length_b   1.000
_cell.length_c   1.000
_cell.angle_alpha   90.00
_cell.angle_beta   90.00
_cell.angle_gamma   90.00
#
_symmetry.space_group_name_H-M   'P 1'
#
loop_
_entity.id
_entity.type
_entity.pdbx_description
1 polymer ?
#
loop_
_entity_poly.entity_id
_entity_poly.type
_entity_poly.pdbx_seq_one_letter_code
_entity_poly.pdbx_strand_id
1 'polypeptide(L)'
;MRHEQLNTQWEGTDLVVLRKEREIDRIPAREIHRVILVCDGSDAPSDLRFAVVETTAEHVLLPAASGIAGRVHFERQSFWMQRPCIYWVSEARAPLPRRLLPGLWLLRRPQPDYRRLPHSELAAVIEQWPLEGPQSWEQRKWAHIVANRLLPIAPQGTPQARR
;
A
#
# COMPACT_ATOMS: atom_id res chain seq x y z
N MET A 1 -16.31 -11.88 16.04
CA MET A 1 -15.16 -12.66 15.57
C MET A 1 -13.91 -11.85 15.84
N ARG A 2 -13.02 -12.33 16.67
CA ARG A 2 -11.68 -11.72 16.79
C ARG A 2 -10.98 -12.00 15.49
N HIS A 3 -10.66 -10.94 14.72
CA HIS A 3 -9.79 -11.07 13.57
C HIS A 3 -8.52 -11.76 14.06
N GLU A 4 -8.21 -12.90 13.51
CA GLU A 4 -6.97 -13.61 13.80
C GLU A 4 -5.83 -12.65 13.50
N GLN A 5 -5.07 -12.30 14.53
CA GLN A 5 -4.03 -11.28 14.46
C GLN A 5 -2.97 -11.72 13.45
N LEU A 6 -2.98 -11.03 12.31
CA LEU A 6 -1.96 -11.16 11.27
C LEU A 6 -0.88 -10.11 11.57
N ASN A 7 0.37 -10.48 11.46
CA ASN A 7 1.50 -9.58 11.61
C ASN A 7 2.58 -9.89 10.59
N THR A 8 3.36 -8.90 10.22
CA THR A 8 4.53 -9.04 9.37
C THR A 8 5.77 -8.53 10.07
N GLN A 9 6.89 -9.20 9.88
CA GLN A 9 8.18 -8.80 10.42
C GLN A 9 9.32 -9.20 9.47
N TRP A 10 10.45 -8.52 9.59
CA TRP A 10 11.66 -8.92 8.89
C TRP A 10 12.52 -9.82 9.77
N GLU A 11 12.85 -10.99 9.27
CA GLU A 11 13.83 -11.88 9.85
C GLU A 11 15.00 -12.05 8.88
N GLY A 12 16.14 -11.41 9.20
CA GLY A 12 17.23 -11.32 8.24
C GLY A 12 16.78 -10.61 6.97
N THR A 13 16.88 -11.28 5.83
CA THR A 13 16.48 -10.78 4.50
C THR A 13 15.07 -11.17 4.08
N ASP A 14 14.30 -11.81 4.96
CA ASP A 14 13.00 -12.36 4.63
C ASP A 14 11.87 -11.57 5.31
N LEU A 15 10.81 -11.28 4.57
CA LEU A 15 9.55 -10.81 5.12
C LEU A 15 8.73 -12.02 5.58
N VAL A 16 8.53 -12.14 6.87
CA VAL A 16 7.80 -13.23 7.50
C VAL A 16 6.38 -12.79 7.82
N VAL A 17 5.41 -13.59 7.45
CA VAL A 17 3.99 -13.39 7.76
C VAL A 17 3.60 -14.34 8.89
N LEU A 18 3.08 -13.78 9.96
CA LEU A 18 2.68 -14.51 11.16
C LEU A 18 1.17 -14.44 11.34
N ARG A 19 0.57 -15.55 11.73
CA ARG A 19 -0.81 -15.61 12.23
C ARG A 19 -0.80 -16.27 13.60
N LYS A 20 -1.29 -15.55 14.63
CA LYS A 20 -1.21 -16.02 16.03
C LYS A 20 0.21 -16.44 16.44
N GLU A 21 1.19 -15.60 16.11
CA GLU A 21 2.61 -15.83 16.38
C GLU A 21 3.23 -17.05 15.68
N ARG A 22 2.49 -17.72 14.81
CA ARG A 22 3.02 -18.81 13.99
C ARG A 22 3.30 -18.32 12.58
N GLU A 23 4.47 -18.63 12.08
CA GLU A 23 4.82 -18.38 10.69
C GLU A 23 3.88 -19.15 9.74
N ILE A 24 3.26 -18.41 8.83
CA ILE A 24 2.38 -18.98 7.79
C ILE A 24 2.95 -18.75 6.41
N ASP A 25 3.88 -17.79 6.27
CA ASP A 25 4.53 -17.49 4.99
C ASP A 25 5.86 -16.78 5.21
N ARG A 26 6.73 -16.90 4.20
CA ARG A 26 8.05 -16.25 4.16
C ARG A 26 8.38 -15.84 2.74
N ILE A 27 8.71 -14.55 2.58
CA ILE A 27 8.99 -13.96 1.29
C ILE A 27 10.42 -13.39 1.31
N PRO A 28 11.37 -14.02 0.63
CA PRO A 28 12.73 -13.48 0.53
C PRO A 28 12.74 -12.13 -0.18
N ALA A 29 13.48 -11.15 0.33
CA ALA A 29 13.58 -9.82 -0.27
C ALA A 29 13.98 -9.87 -1.74
N ARG A 30 14.86 -10.80 -2.12
CA ARG A 30 15.31 -10.99 -3.51
C ARG A 30 14.21 -11.37 -4.49
N GLU A 31 13.09 -11.92 -3.98
CA GLU A 31 11.93 -12.32 -4.80
C GLU A 31 10.90 -11.19 -4.94
N ILE A 32 11.01 -10.15 -4.12
CA ILE A 32 10.09 -9.01 -4.15
C ILE A 32 10.47 -8.07 -5.29
N HIS A 33 9.60 -7.92 -6.27
CA HIS A 33 9.78 -6.99 -7.38
C HIS A 33 9.31 -5.58 -7.04
N ARG A 34 8.13 -5.50 -6.44
CA ARG A 34 7.53 -4.24 -5.98
C ARG A 34 6.52 -4.50 -4.86
N VAL A 35 6.25 -3.45 -4.11
CA VAL A 35 5.16 -3.40 -3.13
C VAL A 35 4.23 -2.28 -3.51
N ILE A 36 2.96 -2.57 -3.63
CA ILE A 36 1.93 -1.60 -3.93
C ILE A 36 1.11 -1.38 -2.67
N LEU A 37 1.08 -0.14 -2.20
CA LEU A 37 0.31 0.28 -1.05
C LEU A 37 -0.98 0.94 -1.51
N VAL A 38 -2.10 0.35 -1.15
CA VAL A 38 -3.43 0.86 -1.47
C VAL A 38 -3.99 1.61 -0.27
N CYS A 39 -4.20 2.91 -0.43
CA CYS A 39 -4.58 3.83 0.63
C CYS A 39 -5.98 4.41 0.41
N ASP A 40 -6.65 4.81 1.48
CA ASP A 40 -8.04 5.37 1.44
C ASP A 40 -8.10 6.81 0.90
N GLY A 41 -7.03 7.34 0.39
CA GLY A 41 -7.04 8.65 -0.29
C GLY A 41 -6.34 9.78 0.43
N SER A 42 -5.91 9.62 1.69
CA SER A 42 -4.99 10.53 2.35
C SER A 42 -3.54 10.07 2.19
N ASP A 43 -2.61 10.95 2.50
CA ASP A 43 -1.17 10.69 2.35
C ASP A 43 -0.55 10.04 3.58
N ALA A 44 -1.36 9.68 4.57
CA ALA A 44 -0.87 9.11 5.81
C ALA A 44 -0.74 7.58 5.75
N PRO A 45 0.33 6.99 6.31
CA PRO A 45 0.45 5.52 6.41
C PRO A 45 -0.68 4.85 7.18
N SER A 46 -1.36 5.61 8.08
CA SER A 46 -2.54 5.16 8.82
C SER A 46 -3.74 4.84 7.93
N ASP A 47 -3.75 5.33 6.70
CA ASP A 47 -4.85 5.13 5.76
C ASP A 47 -4.62 3.96 4.81
N LEU A 48 -3.61 3.16 5.07
CA LEU A 48 -3.39 1.93 4.33
C LEU A 48 -4.60 1.01 4.49
N ARG A 49 -5.10 0.52 3.35
CA ARG A 49 -6.18 -0.46 3.29
C ARG A 49 -5.66 -1.87 3.15
N PHE A 50 -4.74 -2.05 2.21
CA PHE A 50 -4.03 -3.30 2.00
C PHE A 50 -2.76 -3.05 1.20
N ALA A 51 -1.90 -4.04 1.16
CA ALA A 51 -0.71 -4.04 0.32
C ALA A 51 -0.72 -5.24 -0.64
N VAL A 52 -0.12 -5.06 -1.80
CA VAL A 52 0.17 -6.13 -2.73
C VAL A 52 1.68 -6.25 -2.86
N VAL A 53 2.23 -7.37 -2.45
CA VAL A 53 3.64 -7.70 -2.65
C VAL A 53 3.75 -8.55 -3.91
N GLU A 54 4.37 -8.00 -4.94
CA GLU A 54 4.61 -8.69 -6.20
C GLU A 54 5.95 -9.41 -6.13
N THR A 55 5.91 -10.72 -6.29
CA THR A 55 7.09 -11.58 -6.36
C THR A 55 7.31 -12.07 -7.79
N THR A 56 8.36 -12.85 -8.00
CA THR A 56 8.67 -13.42 -9.32
C THR A 56 7.52 -14.25 -9.92
N ALA A 57 6.73 -14.94 -9.09
CA ALA A 57 5.71 -15.88 -9.54
C ALA A 57 4.29 -15.52 -9.11
N GLU A 58 4.14 -14.71 -8.06
CA GLU A 58 2.86 -14.52 -7.37
C GLU A 58 2.67 -13.09 -6.89
N HIS A 59 1.41 -12.77 -6.58
CA HIS A 59 1.03 -11.60 -5.79
C HIS A 59 0.61 -12.06 -4.39
N VAL A 60 1.11 -11.38 -3.37
CA VAL A 60 0.71 -11.61 -1.99
C VAL A 60 -0.12 -10.43 -1.49
N LEU A 61 -1.36 -10.69 -1.14
CA LEU A 61 -2.26 -9.70 -0.54
C LEU A 61 -2.05 -9.68 0.97
N LEU A 62 -1.87 -8.50 1.52
CA LEU A 62 -1.69 -8.26 2.95
C LEU A 62 -2.65 -7.17 3.43
N PRO A 63 -3.52 -7.43 4.40
CA PRO A 63 -4.40 -6.40 4.97
C PRO A 63 -3.59 -5.36 5.74
N ALA A 64 -4.14 -4.17 5.93
CA ALA A 64 -3.51 -3.10 6.71
C ALA A 64 -3.13 -3.56 8.13
N ALA A 65 -3.96 -4.39 8.75
CA ALA A 65 -3.73 -4.92 10.10
C ALA A 65 -2.46 -5.79 10.23
N SER A 66 -1.83 -6.17 9.10
CA SER A 66 -0.56 -6.92 9.11
C SER A 66 0.66 -6.07 9.50
N GLY A 67 0.52 -4.75 9.60
CA GLY A 67 1.61 -3.83 9.96
C GLY A 67 2.60 -3.54 8.82
N ILE A 68 2.32 -3.98 7.59
CA ILE A 68 3.23 -3.82 6.43
C ILE A 68 3.60 -2.36 6.11
N ALA A 69 2.76 -1.40 6.50
CA ALA A 69 3.03 0.02 6.30
C ALA A 69 3.98 0.65 7.34
N GLY A 70 4.46 -0.12 8.30
CA GLY A 70 5.37 0.38 9.32
C GLY A 70 6.68 0.90 8.73
N ARG A 71 7.22 1.99 9.31
CA ARG A 71 8.49 2.58 8.88
C ARG A 71 9.62 1.56 8.79
N VAL A 72 9.69 0.65 9.74
CA VAL A 72 10.71 -0.41 9.77
C VAL A 72 10.64 -1.29 8.53
N HIS A 73 9.45 -1.59 8.03
CA HIS A 73 9.28 -2.35 6.78
C HIS A 73 9.85 -1.59 5.58
N PHE A 74 9.59 -0.30 5.47
CA PHE A 74 10.12 0.52 4.39
C PHE A 74 11.63 0.62 4.42
N GLU A 75 12.22 0.89 5.60
CA GLU A 75 13.67 1.00 5.75
C GLU A 75 14.38 -0.32 5.44
N ARG A 76 13.85 -1.43 5.96
CA ARG A 76 14.40 -2.76 5.71
C ARG A 76 14.28 -3.17 4.26
N GLN A 77 13.14 -2.93 3.67
CA GLN A 77 12.89 -3.24 2.27
C GLN A 77 13.81 -2.43 1.34
N SER A 78 13.93 -1.12 1.55
CA SER A 78 14.82 -0.26 0.78
C SER A 78 16.28 -0.70 0.91
N PHE A 79 16.69 -1.10 2.11
CA PHE A 79 18.03 -1.61 2.35
C PHE A 79 18.34 -2.91 1.58
N TRP A 80 17.44 -3.89 1.65
CA TRP A 80 17.66 -5.18 1.01
C TRP A 80 17.47 -5.14 -0.51
N MET A 81 16.54 -4.33 -1.01
CA MET A 81 16.26 -4.23 -2.44
C MET A 81 17.29 -3.36 -3.17
N GLN A 82 17.99 -2.46 -2.49
CA GLN A 82 18.94 -1.49 -3.05
C GLN A 82 18.37 -0.69 -4.25
N ARG A 83 17.04 -0.59 -4.32
CA ARG A 83 16.32 0.14 -5.36
C ARG A 83 14.94 0.57 -4.85
N PRO A 84 14.39 1.68 -5.35
CA PRO A 84 13.02 2.05 -5.07
C PRO A 84 12.06 1.01 -5.65
N CYS A 85 11.15 0.48 -4.83
CA CYS A 85 10.20 -0.56 -5.26
C CYS A 85 8.79 -0.39 -4.66
N ILE A 86 8.55 0.71 -3.95
CA ILE A 86 7.27 0.98 -3.30
C ILE A 86 6.43 1.90 -4.17
N TYR A 87 5.22 1.46 -4.50
CA TYR A 87 4.24 2.18 -5.29
C TYR A 87 3.00 2.47 -4.46
N TRP A 88 2.26 3.49 -4.85
CA TRP A 88 1.10 3.97 -4.14
C TRP A 88 -0.08 4.13 -5.08
N VAL A 89 -1.28 3.85 -4.59
CA VAL A 89 -2.52 4.08 -5.32
C VAL A 89 -3.67 4.28 -4.33
N SER A 90 -4.67 5.08 -4.69
CA SER A 90 -5.89 5.19 -3.89
C SER A 90 -6.80 3.98 -4.13
N GLU A 91 -7.49 3.54 -3.07
CA GLU A 91 -8.42 2.40 -3.15
C GLU A 91 -9.51 2.61 -4.22
N ALA A 92 -9.99 3.83 -4.39
CA ALA A 92 -11.00 4.16 -5.39
C ALA A 92 -10.53 3.90 -6.84
N ARG A 93 -9.22 3.91 -7.07
CA ARG A 93 -8.59 3.67 -8.38
C ARG A 93 -7.92 2.30 -8.50
N ALA A 94 -8.02 1.49 -7.45
CA ALA A 94 -7.42 0.17 -7.37
C ALA A 94 -8.46 -0.91 -7.02
N PRO A 95 -9.51 -1.10 -7.84
CA PRO A 95 -10.55 -2.08 -7.56
C PRO A 95 -9.97 -3.49 -7.60
N LEU A 96 -10.33 -4.29 -6.59
CA LEU A 96 -10.05 -5.73 -6.58
C LEU A 96 -11.26 -6.51 -7.10
N PRO A 97 -11.04 -7.66 -7.75
CA PRO A 97 -12.11 -8.59 -8.08
C PRO A 97 -12.91 -8.98 -6.82
N ARG A 98 -14.25 -9.01 -6.94
CA ARG A 98 -15.13 -9.31 -5.79
C ARG A 98 -14.84 -10.64 -5.10
N ARG A 99 -14.35 -11.64 -5.85
CA ARG A 99 -13.95 -12.94 -5.29
C ARG A 99 -12.81 -12.87 -4.27
N LEU A 100 -12.03 -11.78 -4.28
CA LEU A 100 -10.90 -11.57 -3.36
C LEU A 100 -11.32 -10.77 -2.11
N LEU A 101 -12.54 -10.32 -2.05
CA LEU A 101 -13.10 -9.58 -0.93
C LEU A 101 -13.99 -10.48 -0.09
N PRO A 102 -13.96 -10.37 1.25
CA PRO A 102 -14.84 -11.16 2.12
C PRO A 102 -16.30 -10.83 1.86
N GLY A 103 -17.19 -11.84 1.95
CA GLY A 103 -18.58 -11.76 1.54
C GLY A 103 -19.52 -10.85 2.36
N LEU A 104 -19.08 -10.24 3.43
CA LEU A 104 -19.84 -9.34 4.30
C LEU A 104 -19.55 -7.87 4.02
N TRP A 105 -19.73 -7.44 2.80
CA TRP A 105 -19.45 -6.08 2.35
C TRP A 105 -20.49 -5.02 2.73
N LEU A 106 -21.62 -5.41 3.30
CA LEU A 106 -22.75 -4.49 3.58
C LEU A 106 -22.51 -3.51 4.74
N LEU A 107 -21.55 -3.74 5.61
CA LEU A 107 -21.39 -2.96 6.83
C LEU A 107 -20.03 -2.24 7.00
N ARG A 108 -19.02 -2.60 6.22
CA ARG A 108 -17.70 -1.95 6.21
C ARG A 108 -17.06 -2.14 4.84
N ARG A 109 -16.21 -1.20 4.42
CA ARG A 109 -15.39 -1.37 3.23
C ARG A 109 -14.53 -2.64 3.42
N PRO A 110 -14.75 -3.72 2.66
CA PRO A 110 -14.06 -4.97 2.88
C PRO A 110 -12.58 -4.81 2.52
N GLN A 111 -11.72 -5.32 3.37
CA GLN A 111 -10.29 -5.46 3.07
C GLN A 111 -10.04 -6.90 2.63
N PRO A 112 -9.11 -7.14 1.69
CA PRO A 112 -8.69 -8.48 1.37
C PRO A 112 -7.99 -9.09 2.59
N ASP A 113 -8.20 -10.38 2.81
CA ASP A 113 -7.42 -11.14 3.77
C ASP A 113 -6.08 -11.56 3.14
N TYR A 114 -5.15 -12.04 3.98
CA TYR A 114 -3.89 -12.62 3.48
C TYR A 114 -4.18 -13.73 2.47
N ARG A 115 -3.53 -13.62 1.31
CA ARG A 115 -3.65 -14.62 0.24
C ARG A 115 -2.47 -14.52 -0.72
N ARG A 116 -1.95 -15.66 -1.16
CA ARG A 116 -1.08 -15.76 -2.33
C ARG A 116 -1.90 -16.08 -3.57
N LEU A 117 -1.63 -15.41 -4.65
CA LEU A 117 -2.32 -15.56 -5.92
C LEU A 117 -1.30 -15.68 -7.05
N PRO A 118 -1.49 -16.58 -8.03
CA PRO A 118 -0.65 -16.59 -9.21
C PRO A 118 -0.78 -15.27 -9.98
N HIS A 119 0.26 -14.86 -10.70
CA HIS A 119 0.27 -13.61 -11.47
C HIS A 119 -0.94 -13.47 -12.40
N SER A 120 -1.37 -14.57 -13.01
CA SER A 120 -2.51 -14.60 -13.92
C SER A 120 -3.83 -14.08 -13.33
N GLU A 121 -3.96 -14.07 -12.00
CA GLU A 121 -5.20 -13.61 -11.36
C GLU A 121 -5.28 -12.10 -11.17
N LEU A 122 -4.15 -11.41 -10.99
CA LEU A 122 -4.13 -9.99 -10.66
C LEU A 122 -3.32 -9.13 -11.62
N ALA A 123 -2.40 -9.66 -12.41
CA ALA A 123 -1.51 -8.86 -13.24
C ALA A 123 -2.27 -7.89 -14.13
N ALA A 124 -3.27 -8.37 -14.89
CA ALA A 124 -4.06 -7.52 -15.78
C ALA A 124 -4.90 -6.46 -15.03
N VAL A 125 -5.30 -6.74 -13.80
CA VAL A 125 -6.03 -5.78 -12.95
C VAL A 125 -5.07 -4.69 -12.48
N ILE A 126 -3.90 -5.06 -11.98
CA ILE A 126 -2.88 -4.13 -11.47
C ILE A 126 -2.33 -3.23 -12.58
N GLU A 127 -2.20 -3.73 -13.80
CA GLU A 127 -1.77 -2.93 -14.95
C GLU A 127 -2.69 -1.74 -15.25
N GLN A 128 -3.96 -1.81 -14.83
CA GLN A 128 -4.92 -0.73 -15.01
C GLN A 128 -4.90 0.28 -13.86
N TRP A 129 -4.18 0.00 -12.78
CA TRP A 129 -4.10 0.90 -11.65
C TRP A 129 -3.14 2.07 -11.94
N PRO A 130 -3.53 3.31 -11.68
CA PRO A 130 -2.66 4.47 -11.84
C PRO A 130 -1.66 4.56 -10.69
N LEU A 131 -0.63 3.72 -10.73
CA LEU A 131 0.39 3.66 -9.68
C LEU A 131 1.26 4.91 -9.68
N GLU A 132 1.47 5.47 -8.49
CA GLU A 132 2.43 6.52 -8.22
C GLU A 132 3.74 5.90 -7.67
N GLY A 133 4.87 6.37 -8.16
CA GLY A 133 6.18 5.89 -7.70
C GLY A 133 7.02 5.29 -8.83
N PRO A 134 8.11 4.59 -8.48
CA PRO A 134 8.45 4.14 -7.13
C PRO A 134 8.94 5.27 -6.22
N GLN A 135 8.44 5.34 -5.00
CA GLN A 135 8.85 6.34 -4.01
C GLN A 135 8.57 5.86 -2.58
N SER A 136 9.42 6.26 -1.64
CA SER A 136 9.17 6.05 -0.22
C SER A 136 8.03 6.96 0.27
N TRP A 137 7.51 6.67 1.47
CA TRP A 137 6.51 7.53 2.09
C TRP A 137 7.01 8.97 2.26
N GLU A 138 8.25 9.18 2.68
CA GLU A 138 8.84 10.51 2.83
C GLU A 138 8.96 11.25 1.49
N GLN A 139 9.41 10.57 0.44
CA GLN A 139 9.48 11.15 -0.90
C GLN A 139 8.10 11.55 -1.40
N ARG A 140 7.09 10.70 -1.19
CA ARG A 140 5.69 11.01 -1.55
C ARG A 140 5.17 12.23 -0.78
N LYS A 141 5.40 12.28 0.54
CA LYS A 141 5.01 13.42 1.37
C LYS A 141 5.63 14.72 0.88
N TRP A 142 6.93 14.73 0.57
CA TRP A 142 7.60 15.90 0.05
C TRP A 142 7.08 16.32 -1.33
N ALA A 143 6.83 15.39 -2.23
CA ALA A 143 6.23 15.68 -3.54
C ALA A 143 4.87 16.37 -3.41
N HIS A 144 4.02 15.92 -2.50
CA HIS A 144 2.71 16.53 -2.24
C HIS A 144 2.85 17.94 -1.62
N ILE A 145 3.78 18.15 -0.70
CA ILE A 145 4.05 19.46 -0.12
C ILE A 145 4.50 20.45 -1.21
N VAL A 146 5.40 20.04 -2.08
CA VAL A 146 5.89 20.87 -3.19
C VAL A 146 4.76 21.19 -4.17
N ALA A 147 3.96 20.21 -4.57
CA ALA A 147 2.83 20.39 -5.46
C ALA A 147 1.82 21.40 -4.89
N ASN A 148 1.49 21.30 -3.59
CA ASN A 148 0.58 22.23 -2.91
C ASN A 148 1.14 23.66 -2.81
N ARG A 149 2.46 23.84 -2.73
CA ARG A 149 3.10 25.17 -2.72
C ARG A 149 3.15 25.82 -4.09
N LEU A 150 3.13 25.03 -5.15
CA LEU A 150 3.17 25.51 -6.53
C LEU A 150 1.78 25.83 -7.10
N LEU A 151 0.70 25.50 -6.38
CA LEU A 151 -0.65 25.94 -6.74
C LEU A 151 -0.73 27.47 -6.57
N PRO A 152 -1.15 28.22 -7.60
CA PRO A 152 -1.26 29.66 -7.49
C PRO A 152 -2.25 30.01 -6.38
N ILE A 153 -1.79 30.85 -5.43
CA ILE A 153 -2.67 31.47 -4.45
C ILE A 153 -3.71 32.25 -5.26
N ALA A 154 -4.98 31.88 -5.14
CA ALA A 154 -6.05 32.65 -5.77
C ALA A 154 -5.87 34.11 -5.38
N PRO A 155 -5.91 35.07 -6.32
CA PRO A 155 -5.75 36.47 -5.99
C PRO A 155 -6.83 36.85 -4.97
N GLN A 156 -6.38 37.27 -3.78
CA GLN A 156 -7.27 37.79 -2.75
C GLN A 156 -7.94 39.03 -3.35
N GLY A 157 -9.25 38.96 -3.43
CA GLY A 157 -10.05 40.05 -4.02
C GLY A 157 -9.67 41.40 -3.43
N THR A 158 -9.35 42.31 -4.31
CA THR A 158 -9.09 43.72 -3.98
C THR A 158 -10.24 44.24 -3.13
N PRO A 159 -9.99 44.84 -1.97
CA PRO A 159 -11.06 45.45 -1.18
C PRO A 159 -11.72 46.56 -2.03
N GLN A 160 -13.00 46.40 -2.34
CA GLN A 160 -13.78 47.42 -2.96
C GLN A 160 -13.81 48.65 -2.03
N ALA A 161 -13.17 49.73 -2.48
CA ALA A 161 -13.30 51.03 -1.84
C ALA A 161 -14.79 51.44 -1.86
N ARG A 162 -15.42 51.47 -0.71
CA ARG A 162 -16.74 52.11 -0.55
C ARG A 162 -16.57 53.63 -0.78
N ARG A 163 -17.24 54.10 -1.78
CA ARG A 163 -17.59 55.53 -1.92
C ARG A 163 -18.89 55.84 -1.15
#